data_d12f1521cf76edae9ebc7eaaff308cd0
#
_entry.id   d12f1521cf76edae9ebc7eaaff308cd0
#
_cell.length_a   1.000
_cell.length_b   1.000
_cell.length_c   1.000
_cell.angle_alpha   90.00
_cell.angle_beta   90.00
_cell.angle_gamma   90.00
#
_symmetry.space_group_name_H-M   'P 1'
#
loop_
_entity.id
_entity.type
_entity.pdbx_description
1 polymer ?
#
loop_
_entity_poly.entity_id
_entity_poly.type
_entity_poly.pdbx_seq_one_letter_code
_entity_poly.pdbx_strand_id
1 'polypeptide(L)'
;MKVIICGAGQVGWQIARHLSGERNDVTVVDNDPELINRATNTLDVQGISGFASYPDILDRAGARDADMIIAATHSDEVNMVTCQVAHSIFSIPRKIARLRSQSYLNAIYSDLYRRDHLPIDVVISPEREVAEAALKRMAAPAAFDTEMFLNKQAQLIALRLDDECPVLNTPLKQLTDLFSTLRTLVVAIRRQGTLFAPESGDQLFSGDECYLMCHVDDSHRSVEVFGKPNLEQNRIVLIGGGNVGQRVAYQLEKYKKRISAKIIEKNIKIAETAAENLERTIVLNGDGLDVNILSEANVSRADTILAITDDDKTNMLAAVRAKAQGCKMAIVLILSLIHISEPTRR
;
A
#
# COMPACT_ATOMS: atom_id res chain seq x y z
N MET A 1 22.00 12.91 -8.59
CA MET A 1 22.19 13.05 -7.13
C MET A 1 23.02 11.89 -6.62
N LYS A 2 23.83 12.12 -5.58
CA LYS A 2 24.54 11.05 -4.86
C LYS A 2 23.69 10.56 -3.70
N VAL A 3 23.25 9.31 -3.73
CA VAL A 3 22.30 8.76 -2.75
C VAL A 3 22.91 7.54 -2.08
N ILE A 4 22.90 7.51 -0.75
CA ILE A 4 23.29 6.34 0.04
C ILE A 4 22.04 5.65 0.55
N ILE A 5 21.93 4.35 0.30
CA ILE A 5 20.83 3.51 0.76
C ILE A 5 21.39 2.50 1.76
N CYS A 6 20.92 2.58 3.00
CA CYS A 6 21.31 1.70 4.09
C CYS A 6 20.26 0.62 4.29
N GLY A 7 20.62 -0.63 4.02
CA GLY A 7 19.77 -1.79 3.95
C GLY A 7 19.53 -2.24 2.50
N ALA A 8 20.01 -3.44 2.13
CA ALA A 8 19.84 -4.06 0.82
C ALA A 8 18.74 -5.13 0.80
N GLY A 9 17.94 -5.20 1.87
CA GLY A 9 16.72 -6.03 1.92
C GLY A 9 15.70 -5.58 0.90
N GLN A 10 14.50 -6.18 0.93
CA GLN A 10 13.46 -5.97 -0.08
C GLN A 10 13.15 -4.49 -0.36
N VAL A 11 12.93 -3.68 0.69
CA VAL A 11 12.60 -2.25 0.53
C VAL A 11 13.78 -1.46 -0.02
N GLY A 12 14.97 -1.59 0.56
CA GLY A 12 16.17 -0.86 0.10
C GLY A 12 16.57 -1.25 -1.31
N TRP A 13 16.46 -2.54 -1.68
CA TRP A 13 16.72 -3.00 -3.04
C TRP A 13 15.75 -2.37 -4.06
N GLN A 14 14.44 -2.28 -3.73
CA GLN A 14 13.43 -1.63 -4.59
C GLN A 14 13.73 -0.14 -4.77
N ILE A 15 14.12 0.55 -3.70
CA ILE A 15 14.50 1.96 -3.74
C ILE A 15 15.76 2.13 -4.61
N ALA A 16 16.77 1.27 -4.41
CA ALA A 16 18.02 1.30 -5.19
C ALA A 16 17.75 1.08 -6.68
N ARG A 17 16.91 0.11 -7.03
CA ARG A 17 16.50 -0.17 -8.39
C ARG A 17 15.83 1.02 -9.07
N HIS A 18 14.92 1.69 -8.34
CA HIS A 18 14.20 2.85 -8.88
C HIS A 18 15.15 4.03 -9.10
N LEU A 19 15.95 4.36 -8.09
CA LEU A 19 16.84 5.51 -8.15
C LEU A 19 18.01 5.33 -9.13
N SER A 20 18.59 4.14 -9.24
CA SER A 20 19.63 3.88 -10.23
C SER A 20 19.09 3.97 -11.67
N GLY A 21 17.84 3.57 -11.91
CA GLY A 21 17.15 3.74 -13.19
C GLY A 21 16.93 5.20 -13.60
N GLU A 22 16.91 6.14 -12.65
CA GLU A 22 16.75 7.58 -12.87
C GLU A 22 18.09 8.34 -12.98
N ARG A 23 19.20 7.67 -13.27
CA ARG A 23 20.54 8.24 -13.43
C ARG A 23 21.08 8.94 -12.16
N ASN A 24 20.75 8.41 -10.99
CA ASN A 24 21.39 8.79 -9.74
C ASN A 24 22.63 7.91 -9.49
N ASP A 25 23.62 8.48 -8.81
CA ASP A 25 24.78 7.78 -8.29
C ASP A 25 24.41 7.14 -6.95
N VAL A 26 24.19 5.83 -6.94
CA VAL A 26 23.61 5.10 -5.80
C VAL A 26 24.66 4.19 -5.16
N THR A 27 24.86 4.37 -3.86
CA THR A 27 25.65 3.45 -3.02
C THR A 27 24.73 2.71 -2.06
N VAL A 28 24.82 1.38 -2.04
CA VAL A 28 24.05 0.51 -1.13
C VAL A 28 24.96 -0.02 -0.03
N VAL A 29 24.50 0.09 1.22
CA VAL A 29 25.22 -0.38 2.42
C VAL A 29 24.37 -1.44 3.12
N ASP A 30 24.94 -2.61 3.39
CA ASP A 30 24.30 -3.66 4.21
C ASP A 30 25.38 -4.48 4.93
N ASN A 31 25.03 -5.02 6.09
CA ASN A 31 25.91 -5.91 6.84
C ASN A 31 25.92 -7.35 6.30
N ASP A 32 24.99 -7.70 5.41
CA ASP A 32 24.93 -8.98 4.72
C ASP A 32 25.61 -8.89 3.36
N PRO A 33 26.79 -9.56 3.17
CA PRO A 33 27.49 -9.55 1.90
C PRO A 33 26.71 -10.17 0.73
N GLU A 34 25.80 -11.12 0.99
CA GLU A 34 25.01 -11.76 -0.08
C GLU A 34 24.00 -10.76 -0.67
N LEU A 35 23.37 -9.93 0.19
CA LEU A 35 22.47 -8.88 -0.26
C LEU A 35 23.21 -7.80 -1.07
N ILE A 36 24.44 -7.44 -0.66
CA ILE A 36 25.29 -6.50 -1.40
C ILE A 36 25.67 -7.08 -2.75
N ASN A 37 26.13 -8.33 -2.81
CA ASN A 37 26.48 -9.01 -4.06
C ASN A 37 25.26 -9.09 -5.00
N ARG A 38 24.09 -9.39 -4.48
CA ARG A 38 22.85 -9.38 -5.25
C ARG A 38 22.57 -8.00 -5.85
N ALA A 39 22.70 -6.93 -5.05
CA ALA A 39 22.42 -5.57 -5.50
C ALA A 39 23.40 -5.14 -6.61
N THR A 40 24.70 -5.33 -6.42
CA THR A 40 25.73 -4.93 -7.38
C THR A 40 25.73 -5.75 -8.67
N ASN A 41 25.29 -7.02 -8.61
CA ASN A 41 25.20 -7.88 -9.80
C ASN A 41 23.94 -7.59 -10.65
N THR A 42 22.92 -6.95 -10.07
CA THR A 42 21.61 -6.76 -10.73
C THR A 42 21.28 -5.30 -11.02
N LEU A 43 21.92 -4.36 -10.33
CA LEU A 43 21.67 -2.93 -10.44
C LEU A 43 22.97 -2.18 -10.71
N ASP A 44 22.87 -1.02 -11.34
CA ASP A 44 23.99 -0.10 -11.50
C ASP A 44 24.17 0.73 -10.20
N VAL A 45 24.80 0.09 -9.21
CA VAL A 45 25.02 0.66 -7.88
C VAL A 45 26.38 0.25 -7.32
N GLN A 46 26.97 1.08 -6.46
CA GLN A 46 28.08 0.70 -5.60
C GLN A 46 27.57 -0.09 -4.40
N GLY A 47 28.33 -1.10 -3.95
CA GLY A 47 28.02 -1.90 -2.78
C GLY A 47 29.08 -1.79 -1.70
N ILE A 48 28.68 -1.52 -0.46
CA ILE A 48 29.57 -1.50 0.71
C ILE A 48 29.03 -2.45 1.76
N SER A 49 29.83 -3.46 2.12
CA SER A 49 29.48 -4.35 3.25
C SER A 49 29.89 -3.74 4.58
N GLY A 50 28.93 -3.62 5.50
CA GLY A 50 29.16 -3.13 6.86
C GLY A 50 27.90 -2.59 7.53
N PHE A 51 28.00 -2.24 8.81
CA PHE A 51 26.89 -1.67 9.57
C PHE A 51 26.70 -0.20 9.23
N ALA A 52 25.53 0.13 8.72
CA ALA A 52 25.18 1.47 8.24
C ALA A 52 25.22 2.58 9.33
N SER A 53 25.12 2.20 10.61
CA SER A 53 25.25 3.13 11.74
C SER A 53 26.70 3.50 12.08
N TYR A 54 27.71 2.87 11.43
CA TYR A 54 29.11 3.12 11.73
C TYR A 54 29.67 4.25 10.84
N PRO A 55 30.31 5.27 11.44
CA PRO A 55 30.81 6.44 10.70
C PRO A 55 31.82 6.09 9.61
N ASP A 56 32.74 5.14 9.86
CA ASP A 56 33.75 4.69 8.90
C ASP A 56 33.13 3.99 7.68
N ILE A 57 32.03 3.25 7.88
CA ILE A 57 31.28 2.62 6.80
C ILE A 57 30.57 3.67 5.94
N LEU A 58 29.95 4.67 6.57
CA LEU A 58 29.32 5.77 5.85
C LEU A 58 30.35 6.65 5.10
N ASP A 59 31.54 6.87 5.68
CA ASP A 59 32.61 7.59 5.00
C ASP A 59 33.06 6.84 3.73
N ARG A 60 33.27 5.52 3.81
CA ARG A 60 33.57 4.66 2.66
C ARG A 60 32.44 4.66 1.62
N ALA A 61 31.19 4.82 2.05
CA ALA A 61 30.03 4.92 1.16
C ALA A 61 29.92 6.29 0.47
N GLY A 62 30.82 7.23 0.72
CA GLY A 62 30.84 8.56 0.12
C GLY A 62 29.94 9.58 0.82
N ALA A 63 29.71 9.43 2.13
CA ALA A 63 28.81 10.28 2.91
C ALA A 63 29.20 11.77 2.90
N ARG A 64 30.49 12.11 2.67
CA ARG A 64 30.95 13.52 2.63
C ARG A 64 30.36 14.30 1.46
N ASP A 65 30.04 13.63 0.36
CA ASP A 65 29.54 14.24 -0.86
C ASP A 65 28.11 13.81 -1.19
N ALA A 66 27.43 13.10 -0.28
CA ALA A 66 26.08 12.59 -0.50
C ALA A 66 25.03 13.70 -0.37
N ASP A 67 24.09 13.73 -1.31
CA ASP A 67 22.95 14.65 -1.29
C ASP A 67 21.84 14.11 -0.39
N MET A 68 21.75 12.78 -0.24
CA MET A 68 20.66 12.11 0.48
C MET A 68 21.14 10.79 1.07
N ILE A 69 20.59 10.44 2.24
CA ILE A 69 20.68 9.11 2.83
C ILE A 69 19.30 8.56 3.11
N ILE A 70 19.11 7.27 2.79
CA ILE A 70 17.87 6.53 3.03
C ILE A 70 18.20 5.33 3.91
N ALA A 71 17.85 5.41 5.18
CA ALA A 71 18.04 4.33 6.15
C ALA A 71 16.81 3.41 6.15
N ALA A 72 16.94 2.22 5.56
CA ALA A 72 15.86 1.26 5.34
C ALA A 72 16.23 -0.17 5.81
N THR A 73 17.03 -0.29 6.86
CA THR A 73 17.39 -1.56 7.48
C THR A 73 16.21 -2.21 8.22
N HIS A 74 16.45 -3.36 8.84
CA HIS A 74 15.43 -4.05 9.64
C HIS A 74 15.21 -3.44 11.03
N SER A 75 16.13 -2.63 11.57
CA SER A 75 16.00 -2.01 12.90
C SER A 75 15.69 -0.53 12.77
N ASP A 76 14.62 -0.09 13.42
CA ASP A 76 14.24 1.33 13.51
C ASP A 76 15.34 2.14 14.20
N GLU A 77 15.97 1.59 15.26
CA GLU A 77 17.03 2.21 16.02
C GLU A 77 18.28 2.42 15.15
N VAL A 78 18.66 1.42 14.35
CA VAL A 78 19.78 1.54 13.41
C VAL A 78 19.48 2.61 12.38
N ASN A 79 18.26 2.68 11.85
CA ASN A 79 17.86 3.70 10.88
C ASN A 79 17.92 5.11 11.48
N MET A 80 17.48 5.29 12.73
CA MET A 80 17.55 6.56 13.43
C MET A 80 19.00 6.96 13.72
N VAL A 81 19.82 6.04 14.21
CA VAL A 81 21.26 6.29 14.47
C VAL A 81 22.01 6.61 13.17
N THR A 82 21.71 5.90 12.09
CA THR A 82 22.28 6.19 10.75
C THR A 82 22.00 7.62 10.32
N CYS A 83 20.77 8.09 10.46
CA CYS A 83 20.39 9.48 10.15
C CYS A 83 21.10 10.49 11.08
N GLN A 84 21.25 10.15 12.36
CA GLN A 84 21.97 10.99 13.32
C GLN A 84 23.46 11.13 12.95
N VAL A 85 24.13 10.03 12.62
CA VAL A 85 25.53 10.03 12.18
C VAL A 85 25.70 10.82 10.87
N ALA A 86 24.80 10.59 9.93
CA ALA A 86 24.77 11.30 8.65
C ALA A 86 24.62 12.82 8.81
N HIS A 87 23.83 13.25 9.80
CA HIS A 87 23.68 14.66 10.13
C HIS A 87 24.92 15.25 10.83
N SER A 88 25.32 14.60 11.95
CA SER A 88 26.29 15.21 12.88
C SER A 88 27.71 15.17 12.37
N ILE A 89 28.08 14.17 11.57
CA ILE A 89 29.46 13.98 11.08
C ILE A 89 29.61 14.45 9.62
N PHE A 90 28.62 14.12 8.78
CA PHE A 90 28.74 14.31 7.33
C PHE A 90 27.87 15.47 6.81
N SER A 91 26.97 16.02 7.62
CA SER A 91 26.07 17.11 7.25
C SER A 91 25.24 16.83 6.00
N ILE A 92 24.84 15.56 5.79
CA ILE A 92 24.02 15.17 4.63
C ILE A 92 22.71 15.94 4.64
N PRO A 93 22.34 16.67 3.55
CA PRO A 93 21.19 17.57 3.54
C PRO A 93 19.88 16.88 3.79
N ARG A 94 19.65 15.72 3.19
CA ARG A 94 18.36 15.01 3.25
C ARG A 94 18.50 13.61 3.84
N LYS A 95 17.77 13.34 4.90
CA LYS A 95 17.80 12.11 5.66
C LYS A 95 16.41 11.51 5.73
N ILE A 96 16.26 10.30 5.23
CA ILE A 96 15.03 9.54 5.19
C ILE A 96 15.23 8.28 6.03
N ALA A 97 14.32 8.03 6.98
CA ALA A 97 14.35 6.81 7.79
C ALA A 97 13.06 6.00 7.62
N ARG A 98 13.24 4.69 7.43
CA ARG A 98 12.15 3.72 7.57
C ARG A 98 11.92 3.41 9.04
N LEU A 99 10.69 3.60 9.51
CA LEU A 99 10.26 3.24 10.85
C LEU A 99 9.01 2.36 10.77
N ARG A 100 9.00 1.30 11.56
CA ARG A 100 7.94 0.28 11.59
C ARG A 100 7.13 0.30 12.87
N SER A 101 7.79 0.59 13.99
CA SER A 101 7.16 0.59 15.31
C SER A 101 6.12 1.69 15.42
N GLN A 102 4.91 1.31 15.83
CA GLN A 102 3.82 2.27 16.06
C GLN A 102 4.17 3.28 17.16
N SER A 103 5.01 2.91 18.12
CA SER A 103 5.50 3.79 19.16
C SER A 103 6.25 4.99 18.60
N TYR A 104 7.08 4.77 17.58
CA TYR A 104 7.80 5.85 16.89
C TYR A 104 6.94 6.64 15.90
N LEU A 105 5.86 6.05 15.38
CA LEU A 105 4.99 6.68 14.38
C LEU A 105 3.82 7.47 15.00
N ASN A 106 3.72 7.51 16.33
CA ASN A 106 2.67 8.24 17.02
C ASN A 106 2.90 9.75 16.89
N ALA A 107 1.88 10.50 16.44
CA ALA A 107 1.94 11.93 16.24
C ALA A 107 2.32 12.73 17.51
N ILE A 108 2.05 12.17 18.69
CA ILE A 108 2.43 12.78 19.98
C ILE A 108 3.96 12.94 20.11
N TYR A 109 4.72 12.04 19.46
CA TYR A 109 6.17 12.04 19.50
C TYR A 109 6.82 12.61 18.24
N SER A 110 6.08 13.32 17.40
CA SER A 110 6.58 13.92 16.15
C SER A 110 7.75 14.86 16.35
N ASP A 111 7.82 15.53 17.50
CA ASP A 111 8.94 16.40 17.87
C ASP A 111 10.28 15.67 17.99
N LEU A 112 10.26 14.33 18.17
CA LEU A 112 11.47 13.52 18.17
C LEU A 112 12.29 13.67 16.88
N TYR A 113 11.65 13.92 15.73
CA TYR A 113 12.28 13.99 14.41
C TYR A 113 12.71 15.39 14.01
N ARG A 114 12.71 16.35 14.95
CA ARG A 114 13.24 17.69 14.71
C ARG A 114 14.76 17.65 14.53
N ARG A 115 15.25 18.68 13.85
CA ARG A 115 16.67 18.81 13.48
C ARG A 115 17.61 18.91 14.68
N ASP A 116 17.12 19.37 15.80
CA ASP A 116 17.82 19.53 17.09
C ASP A 116 17.75 18.27 17.98
N HIS A 117 16.93 17.27 17.61
CA HIS A 117 16.82 15.99 18.31
C HIS A 117 17.36 14.84 17.43
N LEU A 118 16.47 14.11 16.74
CA LEU A 118 16.82 13.11 15.74
C LEU A 118 16.54 13.66 14.35
N PRO A 119 17.56 14.12 13.60
CA PRO A 119 17.40 14.88 12.37
C PRO A 119 16.95 14.01 11.19
N ILE A 120 15.69 13.60 11.20
CA ILE A 120 15.05 12.83 10.13
C ILE A 120 14.10 13.77 9.40
N ASP A 121 14.40 14.04 8.12
CA ASP A 121 13.58 14.97 7.33
C ASP A 121 12.29 14.29 6.83
N VAL A 122 12.35 12.96 6.58
CA VAL A 122 11.18 12.18 6.14
C VAL A 122 11.18 10.81 6.83
N VAL A 123 10.07 10.48 7.46
CA VAL A 123 9.81 9.13 7.98
C VAL A 123 8.95 8.37 6.97
N ILE A 124 9.41 7.21 6.53
CA ILE A 124 8.66 6.31 5.67
C ILE A 124 8.25 5.06 6.45
N SER A 125 7.02 4.62 6.23
CA SER A 125 6.48 3.37 6.78
C SER A 125 5.69 2.65 5.69
N PRO A 126 6.38 1.81 4.88
CA PRO A 126 5.71 1.06 3.81
C PRO A 126 4.53 0.24 4.33
N GLU A 127 4.62 -0.29 5.52
CA GLU A 127 3.57 -1.07 6.16
C GLU A 127 2.30 -0.23 6.41
N ARG A 128 2.45 1.04 6.73
CA ARG A 128 1.33 1.98 6.88
C ARG A 128 0.69 2.29 5.54
N GLU A 129 1.49 2.60 4.54
CA GLU A 129 1.01 2.90 3.18
C GLU A 129 0.26 1.70 2.57
N VAL A 130 0.79 0.49 2.73
CA VAL A 130 0.12 -0.74 2.28
C VAL A 130 -1.20 -0.94 3.01
N ALA A 131 -1.24 -0.75 4.34
CA ALA A 131 -2.47 -0.88 5.11
C ALA A 131 -3.52 0.15 4.68
N GLU A 132 -3.12 1.41 4.47
CA GLU A 132 -4.01 2.47 3.98
C GLU A 132 -4.53 2.18 2.58
N ALA A 133 -3.68 1.69 1.67
CA ALA A 133 -4.08 1.27 0.32
C ALA A 133 -5.09 0.11 0.35
N ALA A 134 -4.87 -0.90 1.21
CA ALA A 134 -5.79 -2.02 1.38
C ALA A 134 -7.16 -1.55 1.89
N LEU A 135 -7.19 -0.66 2.89
CA LEU A 135 -8.42 -0.08 3.42
C LEU A 135 -9.15 0.81 2.40
N LYS A 136 -8.40 1.60 1.63
CA LYS A 136 -8.93 2.40 0.53
C LYS A 136 -9.59 1.50 -0.52
N ARG A 137 -8.94 0.38 -0.88
CA ARG A 137 -9.48 -0.61 -1.82
C ARG A 137 -10.74 -1.30 -1.30
N MET A 138 -10.78 -1.60 0.00
CA MET A 138 -11.97 -2.16 0.65
C MET A 138 -13.14 -1.17 0.69
N ALA A 139 -12.86 0.12 0.86
CA ALA A 139 -13.91 1.14 0.95
C ALA A 139 -14.64 1.36 -0.38
N ALA A 140 -13.98 1.09 -1.51
CA ALA A 140 -14.54 1.26 -2.84
C ALA A 140 -14.29 0.00 -3.72
N PRO A 141 -14.94 -1.13 -3.41
CA PRO A 141 -14.66 -2.42 -4.04
C PRO A 141 -14.93 -2.43 -5.55
N ALA A 142 -15.89 -1.65 -6.00
CA ALA A 142 -16.26 -1.53 -7.41
C ALA A 142 -15.32 -0.61 -8.21
N ALA A 143 -14.64 0.32 -7.56
CA ALA A 143 -13.71 1.22 -8.21
C ALA A 143 -12.35 0.55 -8.43
N PHE A 144 -11.71 0.77 -9.55
CA PHE A 144 -10.33 0.33 -9.76
C PHE A 144 -9.32 1.37 -9.23
N ASP A 145 -9.73 2.63 -9.10
CA ASP A 145 -8.95 3.70 -8.47
C ASP A 145 -9.85 4.71 -7.76
N THR A 146 -9.33 5.35 -6.70
CA THR A 146 -10.04 6.41 -5.98
C THR A 146 -9.05 7.42 -5.40
N GLU A 147 -9.38 8.72 -5.47
CA GLU A 147 -8.56 9.77 -4.90
C GLU A 147 -9.42 10.82 -4.18
N MET A 148 -8.92 11.35 -3.05
CA MET A 148 -9.61 12.36 -2.25
C MET A 148 -9.10 13.76 -2.55
N PHE A 149 -10.01 14.70 -2.69
CA PHE A 149 -9.74 16.12 -2.95
C PHE A 149 -10.43 17.02 -1.93
N LEU A 150 -10.09 18.30 -1.93
CA LEU A 150 -10.73 19.36 -1.13
C LEU A 150 -10.86 18.99 0.35
N ASN A 151 -9.76 18.63 1.00
CA ASN A 151 -9.75 18.20 2.40
C ASN A 151 -10.76 17.05 2.67
N LYS A 152 -10.85 16.07 1.77
CA LYS A 152 -11.74 14.91 1.84
C LYS A 152 -13.23 15.22 1.66
N GLN A 153 -13.60 16.35 1.08
CA GLN A 153 -14.98 16.69 0.75
C GLN A 153 -15.41 16.16 -0.61
N ALA A 154 -14.47 16.05 -1.56
CA ALA A 154 -14.70 15.49 -2.88
C ALA A 154 -13.87 14.22 -3.10
N GLN A 155 -14.43 13.28 -3.85
CA GLN A 155 -13.79 12.01 -4.18
C GLN A 155 -13.85 11.79 -5.69
N LEU A 156 -12.70 11.46 -6.29
CA LEU A 156 -12.62 10.90 -7.63
C LEU A 156 -12.76 9.37 -7.52
N ILE A 157 -13.64 8.79 -8.31
CA ILE A 157 -13.89 7.34 -8.36
C ILE A 157 -13.76 6.91 -9.81
N ALA A 158 -12.87 5.95 -10.07
CA ALA A 158 -12.69 5.38 -11.39
C ALA A 158 -13.36 4.00 -11.48
N LEU A 159 -14.33 3.87 -12.38
CA LEU A 159 -15.13 2.66 -12.60
C LEU A 159 -14.90 2.12 -14.01
N ARG A 160 -14.80 0.80 -14.14
CA ARG A 160 -14.90 0.15 -15.45
C ARG A 160 -16.36 -0.28 -15.67
N LEU A 161 -16.92 0.14 -16.80
CA LEU A 161 -18.30 -0.17 -17.15
C LEU A 161 -18.35 -1.52 -17.84
N ASP A 162 -19.27 -2.36 -17.42
CA ASP A 162 -19.60 -3.64 -18.05
C ASP A 162 -20.97 -3.58 -18.72
N ASP A 163 -21.36 -4.65 -19.41
CA ASP A 163 -22.63 -4.72 -20.14
C ASP A 163 -23.87 -4.61 -19.24
N GLU A 164 -23.73 -4.84 -17.93
CA GLU A 164 -24.82 -4.74 -16.94
C GLU A 164 -25.01 -3.30 -16.42
N CYS A 165 -24.19 -2.34 -16.83
CA CYS A 165 -24.26 -0.97 -16.34
C CYS A 165 -25.56 -0.28 -16.86
N PRO A 166 -26.46 0.17 -15.97
CA PRO A 166 -27.80 0.64 -16.35
C PRO A 166 -27.79 1.97 -17.14
N VAL A 167 -26.70 2.72 -17.09
CA VAL A 167 -26.57 4.05 -17.71
C VAL A 167 -25.84 4.04 -19.06
N LEU A 168 -25.60 2.84 -19.60
CA LEU A 168 -25.01 2.74 -20.94
C LEU A 168 -25.92 3.35 -22.01
N ASN A 169 -25.31 3.88 -23.08
CA ASN A 169 -25.99 4.45 -24.24
C ASN A 169 -26.92 5.64 -23.89
N THR A 170 -26.76 6.23 -22.70
CA THR A 170 -27.53 7.37 -22.25
C THR A 170 -26.66 8.62 -22.31
N PRO A 171 -27.10 9.73 -22.95
CA PRO A 171 -26.38 10.98 -22.96
C PRO A 171 -26.15 11.52 -21.53
N LEU A 172 -24.95 12.04 -21.27
CA LEU A 172 -24.56 12.55 -19.93
C LEU A 172 -25.49 13.64 -19.42
N LYS A 173 -26.02 14.50 -20.33
CA LYS A 173 -27.02 15.50 -19.98
C LYS A 173 -28.26 14.86 -19.36
N GLN A 174 -28.77 13.79 -19.96
CA GLN A 174 -29.95 13.07 -19.45
C GLN A 174 -29.67 12.44 -18.07
N LEU A 175 -28.45 11.93 -17.85
CA LEU A 175 -28.05 11.41 -16.53
C LEU A 175 -28.04 12.53 -15.47
N THR A 176 -27.53 13.70 -15.81
CA THR A 176 -27.52 14.86 -14.93
C THR A 176 -28.95 15.28 -14.54
N ASP A 177 -29.88 15.27 -15.50
CA ASP A 177 -31.28 15.60 -15.25
C ASP A 177 -31.98 14.56 -14.38
N LEU A 178 -31.75 13.26 -14.64
CA LEU A 178 -32.32 12.15 -13.88
C LEU A 178 -31.80 12.08 -12.43
N PHE A 179 -30.53 12.40 -12.22
CA PHE A 179 -29.86 12.33 -10.92
C PHE A 179 -29.48 13.70 -10.37
N SER A 180 -30.32 14.71 -10.60
CA SER A 180 -30.08 16.10 -10.24
C SER A 180 -29.79 16.36 -8.76
N THR A 181 -30.17 15.44 -7.86
CA THR A 181 -29.87 15.49 -6.41
C THR A 181 -28.48 14.93 -6.06
N LEU A 182 -27.83 14.24 -6.99
CA LEU A 182 -26.50 13.71 -6.80
C LEU A 182 -25.45 14.75 -7.18
N ARG A 183 -24.57 15.07 -6.24
CA ARG A 183 -23.40 15.93 -6.49
C ARG A 183 -22.29 15.11 -7.14
N THR A 184 -22.55 14.66 -8.39
CA THR A 184 -21.66 13.78 -9.14
C THR A 184 -21.53 14.26 -10.58
N LEU A 185 -20.31 14.22 -11.09
CA LEU A 185 -19.98 14.62 -12.46
C LEU A 185 -19.04 13.58 -13.09
N VAL A 186 -19.30 13.20 -14.32
CA VAL A 186 -18.34 12.46 -15.14
C VAL A 186 -17.29 13.46 -15.66
N VAL A 187 -16.07 13.37 -15.14
CA VAL A 187 -15.00 14.33 -15.44
C VAL A 187 -14.07 13.86 -16.56
N ALA A 188 -13.98 12.53 -16.77
CA ALA A 188 -13.21 11.96 -17.87
C ALA A 188 -13.73 10.56 -18.22
N ILE A 189 -13.48 10.17 -19.46
CA ILE A 189 -13.72 8.83 -20.00
C ILE A 189 -12.45 8.36 -20.67
N ARG A 190 -12.03 7.11 -20.37
CA ARG A 190 -11.00 6.44 -21.15
C ARG A 190 -11.65 5.35 -21.99
N ARG A 191 -11.56 5.49 -23.29
CA ARG A 191 -12.10 4.57 -24.29
C ARG A 191 -10.99 4.10 -25.22
N GLN A 192 -10.78 2.81 -25.33
CA GLN A 192 -9.75 2.20 -26.18
C GLN A 192 -8.35 2.83 -25.97
N GLY A 193 -8.01 3.11 -24.72
CA GLY A 193 -6.73 3.70 -24.31
C GLY A 193 -6.64 5.24 -24.41
N THR A 194 -7.61 5.91 -25.05
CA THR A 194 -7.64 7.38 -25.15
C THR A 194 -8.45 7.98 -24.02
N LEU A 195 -7.85 8.91 -23.26
CA LEU A 195 -8.51 9.67 -22.20
C LEU A 195 -9.00 11.00 -22.74
N PHE A 196 -10.27 11.35 -22.51
CA PHE A 196 -10.85 12.63 -22.90
C PHE A 196 -11.86 13.14 -21.88
N ALA A 197 -12.08 14.45 -21.85
CA ALA A 197 -13.15 15.08 -21.09
C ALA A 197 -14.44 15.00 -21.91
N PRO A 198 -15.53 14.40 -21.38
CA PRO A 198 -16.75 14.23 -22.15
C PRO A 198 -17.56 15.53 -22.24
N GLU A 199 -18.30 15.66 -23.32
CA GLU A 199 -19.32 16.70 -23.52
C GLU A 199 -20.71 16.19 -23.07
N SER A 200 -21.66 17.10 -22.90
CA SER A 200 -23.01 16.78 -22.42
C SER A 200 -23.80 15.80 -23.31
N GLY A 201 -23.47 15.74 -24.61
CA GLY A 201 -24.06 14.80 -25.57
C GLY A 201 -23.40 13.44 -25.63
N ASP A 202 -22.25 13.28 -25.04
CA ASP A 202 -21.52 12.00 -25.02
C ASP A 202 -22.27 10.92 -24.25
N GLN A 203 -22.07 9.68 -24.70
CA GLN A 203 -22.65 8.49 -24.09
C GLN A 203 -21.55 7.58 -23.55
N LEU A 204 -21.91 6.81 -22.53
CA LEU A 204 -21.06 5.78 -21.93
C LEU A 204 -21.30 4.44 -22.61
N PHE A 205 -20.25 3.68 -22.85
CA PHE A 205 -20.31 2.35 -23.46
C PHE A 205 -19.65 1.30 -22.58
N SER A 206 -20.03 0.06 -22.80
CA SER A 206 -19.36 -1.09 -22.17
C SER A 206 -17.87 -1.09 -22.50
N GLY A 207 -17.02 -1.37 -21.51
CA GLY A 207 -15.57 -1.34 -21.62
C GLY A 207 -14.95 0.04 -21.35
N ASP A 208 -15.73 1.12 -21.27
CA ASP A 208 -15.21 2.43 -20.87
C ASP A 208 -14.71 2.43 -19.43
N GLU A 209 -13.62 3.16 -19.18
CA GLU A 209 -13.22 3.56 -17.85
C GLU A 209 -13.74 4.97 -17.58
N CYS A 210 -14.68 5.06 -16.65
CA CYS A 210 -15.38 6.30 -16.32
C CYS A 210 -14.83 6.88 -15.02
N TYR A 211 -14.47 8.15 -15.04
CA TYR A 211 -13.94 8.89 -13.89
C TYR A 211 -15.02 9.84 -13.37
N LEU A 212 -15.49 9.55 -12.15
CA LEU A 212 -16.55 10.30 -11.47
C LEU A 212 -15.95 11.21 -10.41
N MET A 213 -16.25 12.49 -10.43
CA MET A 213 -16.03 13.39 -9.31
C MET A 213 -17.33 13.52 -8.52
N CYS A 214 -17.34 13.17 -7.26
CA CYS A 214 -18.54 13.25 -6.41
C CYS A 214 -18.22 13.84 -5.03
N HIS A 215 -19.27 14.34 -4.37
CA HIS A 215 -19.17 14.66 -2.94
C HIS A 215 -19.05 13.35 -2.13
N VAL A 216 -18.26 13.34 -1.08
CA VAL A 216 -17.98 12.13 -0.28
C VAL A 216 -19.25 11.45 0.25
N ASP A 217 -20.25 12.23 0.67
CA ASP A 217 -21.52 11.71 1.17
C ASP A 217 -22.34 11.00 0.07
N ASP A 218 -22.14 11.38 -1.19
CA ASP A 218 -22.89 10.86 -2.34
C ASP A 218 -22.12 9.71 -3.05
N SER A 219 -20.91 9.38 -2.60
CA SER A 219 -20.01 8.42 -3.27
C SER A 219 -20.68 7.04 -3.47
N HIS A 220 -21.36 6.50 -2.48
CA HIS A 220 -22.06 5.21 -2.57
C HIS A 220 -23.17 5.24 -3.62
N ARG A 221 -24.06 6.25 -3.54
CA ARG A 221 -25.15 6.41 -4.50
C ARG A 221 -24.64 6.65 -5.92
N SER A 222 -23.53 7.38 -6.05
CA SER A 222 -22.88 7.62 -7.34
C SER A 222 -22.45 6.30 -8.00
N VAL A 223 -21.86 5.38 -7.23
CA VAL A 223 -21.43 4.07 -7.72
C VAL A 223 -22.61 3.16 -8.06
N GLU A 224 -23.69 3.20 -7.26
CA GLU A 224 -24.93 2.43 -7.49
C GLU A 224 -25.62 2.80 -8.80
N VAL A 225 -25.63 4.08 -9.17
CA VAL A 225 -26.18 4.55 -10.47
C VAL A 225 -25.52 3.89 -11.66
N PHE A 226 -24.22 3.53 -11.53
CA PHE A 226 -23.46 2.82 -12.54
C PHE A 226 -23.58 1.28 -12.43
N GLY A 227 -24.61 0.79 -11.72
CA GLY A 227 -24.87 -0.65 -11.58
C GLY A 227 -23.89 -1.40 -10.69
N LYS A 228 -23.05 -0.68 -9.95
CA LYS A 228 -22.09 -1.32 -9.06
C LYS A 228 -22.66 -1.39 -7.64
N PRO A 229 -22.94 -2.60 -7.11
CA PRO A 229 -23.55 -2.72 -5.79
C PRO A 229 -22.61 -2.20 -4.71
N ASN A 230 -23.19 -1.53 -3.73
CA ASN A 230 -22.49 -1.22 -2.50
C ASN A 230 -22.32 -2.52 -1.68
N LEU A 231 -21.14 -3.13 -1.80
CA LEU A 231 -20.82 -4.29 -0.97
C LEU A 231 -20.49 -3.81 0.44
N GLU A 232 -21.48 -3.91 1.35
CA GLU A 232 -21.20 -3.70 2.75
C GLU A 232 -20.08 -4.63 3.21
N GLN A 233 -19.02 -4.03 3.73
CA GLN A 233 -17.83 -4.73 4.21
C GLN A 233 -17.94 -4.89 5.72
N ASN A 234 -18.62 -5.94 6.17
CA ASN A 234 -18.86 -6.17 7.60
C ASN A 234 -18.01 -7.31 8.16
N ARG A 235 -17.62 -8.28 7.32
CA ARG A 235 -16.85 -9.48 7.73
C ARG A 235 -15.57 -9.57 6.93
N ILE A 236 -14.47 -9.31 7.61
CA ILE A 236 -13.14 -9.24 6.99
C ILE A 236 -12.27 -10.36 7.55
N VAL A 237 -11.57 -11.08 6.68
CA VAL A 237 -10.55 -12.04 7.08
C VAL A 237 -9.20 -11.56 6.54
N LEU A 238 -8.21 -11.47 7.43
CA LEU A 238 -6.84 -11.09 7.12
C LEU A 238 -5.97 -12.35 7.18
N ILE A 239 -5.20 -12.62 6.14
CA ILE A 239 -4.17 -13.66 6.15
C ILE A 239 -2.82 -12.96 6.25
N GLY A 240 -2.14 -13.18 7.39
CA GLY A 240 -0.94 -12.48 7.81
C GLY A 240 -1.21 -11.53 8.97
N GLY A 241 -0.70 -11.88 10.15
CA GLY A 241 -0.78 -11.09 11.39
C GLY A 241 0.45 -10.22 11.65
N GLY A 242 1.31 -10.01 10.66
CA GLY A 242 2.47 -9.14 10.76
C GLY A 242 2.09 -7.66 10.89
N ASN A 243 3.07 -6.75 10.76
CA ASN A 243 2.88 -5.31 10.96
C ASN A 243 1.75 -4.71 10.10
N VAL A 244 1.63 -5.13 8.84
CA VAL A 244 0.56 -4.67 7.93
C VAL A 244 -0.80 -5.17 8.43
N GLY A 245 -0.92 -6.48 8.73
CA GLY A 245 -2.17 -7.09 9.18
C GLY A 245 -2.68 -6.50 10.48
N GLN A 246 -1.82 -6.38 11.49
CA GLN A 246 -2.17 -5.72 12.76
C GLN A 246 -2.58 -4.27 12.55
N ARG A 247 -1.91 -3.54 11.66
CA ARG A 247 -2.25 -2.14 11.36
C ARG A 247 -3.62 -2.02 10.70
N VAL A 248 -3.93 -2.89 9.72
CA VAL A 248 -5.26 -2.94 9.09
C VAL A 248 -6.33 -3.24 10.14
N ALA A 249 -6.14 -4.29 10.93
CA ALA A 249 -7.07 -4.69 11.98
C ALA A 249 -7.33 -3.57 13.00
N TYR A 250 -6.28 -2.93 13.50
CA TYR A 250 -6.37 -1.78 14.40
C TYR A 250 -7.18 -0.62 13.80
N GLN A 251 -6.96 -0.29 12.54
CA GLN A 251 -7.74 0.76 11.87
C GLN A 251 -9.21 0.37 11.69
N LEU A 252 -9.49 -0.90 11.39
CA LEU A 252 -10.86 -1.41 11.31
C LEU A 252 -11.57 -1.31 12.67
N GLU A 253 -10.89 -1.63 13.75
CA GLU A 253 -11.45 -1.49 15.11
C GLU A 253 -11.74 -0.04 15.47
N LYS A 254 -10.81 0.86 15.15
CA LYS A 254 -10.90 2.28 15.55
C LYS A 254 -11.96 3.05 14.78
N TYR A 255 -12.04 2.83 13.46
CA TYR A 255 -12.85 3.69 12.58
C TYR A 255 -14.15 3.06 12.10
N LYS A 256 -14.32 1.73 12.22
CA LYS A 256 -15.49 1.03 11.70
C LYS A 256 -16.09 0.07 12.73
N LYS A 257 -16.90 0.61 13.66
CA LYS A 257 -17.48 -0.14 14.80
C LYS A 257 -18.30 -1.39 14.42
N ARG A 258 -18.82 -1.46 13.19
CA ARG A 258 -19.67 -2.59 12.73
C ARG A 258 -18.88 -3.71 12.04
N ILE A 259 -17.58 -3.53 11.79
CA ILE A 259 -16.78 -4.55 11.12
C ILE A 259 -16.31 -5.60 12.14
N SER A 260 -16.53 -6.87 11.78
CA SER A 260 -15.93 -8.04 12.41
C SER A 260 -14.70 -8.46 11.62
N ALA A 261 -13.53 -8.34 12.22
CA ALA A 261 -12.27 -8.75 11.61
C ALA A 261 -11.74 -10.04 12.27
N LYS A 262 -11.12 -10.90 11.45
CA LYS A 262 -10.35 -12.06 11.92
C LYS A 262 -8.98 -12.04 11.27
N ILE A 263 -7.95 -12.44 12.01
CA ILE A 263 -6.60 -12.64 11.50
C ILE A 263 -6.28 -14.12 11.53
N ILE A 264 -5.69 -14.65 10.46
CA ILE A 264 -5.04 -15.95 10.42
C ILE A 264 -3.53 -15.71 10.35
N GLU A 265 -2.79 -16.20 11.35
CA GLU A 265 -1.34 -16.05 11.43
C GLU A 265 -0.68 -17.39 11.76
N LYS A 266 0.31 -17.76 10.94
CA LYS A 266 1.01 -19.04 11.06
C LYS A 266 2.00 -19.07 12.22
N ASN A 267 2.68 -17.97 12.46
CA ASN A 267 3.65 -17.84 13.54
C ASN A 267 2.94 -17.58 14.87
N ILE A 268 3.06 -18.51 15.82
CA ILE A 268 2.39 -18.44 17.12
C ILE A 268 2.74 -17.15 17.90
N LYS A 269 4.01 -16.72 17.89
CA LYS A 269 4.45 -15.52 18.61
C LYS A 269 3.85 -14.24 18.02
N ILE A 270 3.75 -14.18 16.69
CA ILE A 270 3.12 -13.04 16.01
C ILE A 270 1.62 -13.05 16.29
N ALA A 271 0.99 -14.23 16.29
CA ALA A 271 -0.43 -14.38 16.61
C ALA A 271 -0.75 -13.94 18.04
N GLU A 272 0.06 -14.34 19.01
CA GLU A 272 -0.06 -13.91 20.41
C GLU A 272 0.08 -12.39 20.55
N THR A 273 1.13 -11.81 19.96
CA THR A 273 1.33 -10.34 19.95
C THR A 273 0.15 -9.60 19.29
N ALA A 274 -0.38 -10.15 18.21
CA ALA A 274 -1.54 -9.56 17.54
C ALA A 274 -2.80 -9.61 18.43
N ALA A 275 -3.01 -10.74 19.13
CA ALA A 275 -4.13 -10.92 20.05
C ALA A 275 -4.05 -9.98 21.28
N GLU A 276 -2.83 -9.70 21.78
CA GLU A 276 -2.61 -8.75 22.87
C GLU A 276 -2.88 -7.29 22.46
N ASN A 277 -2.56 -6.93 21.23
CA ASN A 277 -2.65 -5.55 20.72
C ASN A 277 -4.03 -5.17 20.17
N LEU A 278 -4.93 -6.13 19.95
CA LEU A 278 -6.23 -5.93 19.31
C LEU A 278 -7.37 -6.28 20.28
N GLU A 279 -8.38 -5.44 20.34
CA GLU A 279 -9.46 -5.56 21.32
C GLU A 279 -10.66 -6.40 20.81
N ARG A 280 -10.96 -6.34 19.51
CA ARG A 280 -12.16 -6.94 18.93
C ARG A 280 -11.87 -7.94 17.81
N THR A 281 -10.67 -7.93 17.28
CA THR A 281 -10.25 -8.81 16.19
C THR A 281 -9.91 -10.20 16.75
N ILE A 282 -10.51 -11.23 16.19
CA ILE A 282 -10.20 -12.61 16.57
C ILE A 282 -8.95 -13.06 15.84
N VAL A 283 -7.96 -13.55 16.55
CA VAL A 283 -6.72 -14.07 15.97
C VAL A 283 -6.75 -15.59 16.04
N LEU A 284 -6.59 -16.23 14.88
CA LEU A 284 -6.49 -17.67 14.71
C LEU A 284 -5.05 -18.02 14.36
N ASN A 285 -4.44 -18.91 15.15
CA ASN A 285 -3.11 -19.41 14.82
C ASN A 285 -3.22 -20.61 13.87
N GLY A 286 -2.70 -20.47 12.64
CA GLY A 286 -2.72 -21.52 11.64
C GLY A 286 -2.24 -21.05 10.27
N ASP A 287 -2.14 -22.01 9.34
CA ASP A 287 -1.73 -21.74 7.97
C ASP A 287 -2.93 -21.18 7.16
N GLY A 288 -2.77 -19.99 6.57
CA GLY A 288 -3.79 -19.36 5.73
C GLY A 288 -4.14 -20.14 4.44
N LEU A 289 -3.42 -21.23 4.16
CA LEU A 289 -3.73 -22.16 3.09
C LEU A 289 -4.46 -23.42 3.58
N ASP A 290 -4.62 -23.62 4.89
CA ASP A 290 -5.35 -24.77 5.44
C ASP A 290 -6.86 -24.54 5.36
N VAL A 291 -7.57 -25.50 4.73
CA VAL A 291 -9.02 -25.43 4.53
C VAL A 291 -9.79 -25.42 5.88
N ASN A 292 -9.29 -26.11 6.89
CA ASN A 292 -9.94 -26.13 8.19
C ASN A 292 -9.85 -24.79 8.88
N ILE A 293 -8.67 -24.14 8.84
CA ILE A 293 -8.46 -22.80 9.40
C ILE A 293 -9.29 -21.77 8.63
N LEU A 294 -9.35 -21.83 7.31
CA LEU A 294 -10.20 -20.98 6.49
C LEU A 294 -11.68 -21.16 6.83
N SER A 295 -12.11 -22.41 7.09
CA SER A 295 -13.48 -22.72 7.53
C SER A 295 -13.78 -22.17 8.92
N GLU A 296 -12.85 -22.30 9.90
CA GLU A 296 -12.96 -21.72 11.24
C GLU A 296 -13.03 -20.20 11.21
N ALA A 297 -12.27 -19.58 10.31
CA ALA A 297 -12.35 -18.15 10.04
C ALA A 297 -13.69 -17.73 9.40
N ASN A 298 -14.51 -18.67 8.95
CA ASN A 298 -15.76 -18.46 8.17
C ASN A 298 -15.53 -17.70 6.86
N VAL A 299 -14.48 -18.07 6.12
CA VAL A 299 -14.10 -17.40 4.86
C VAL A 299 -15.23 -17.45 3.83
N SER A 300 -16.04 -18.52 3.80
CA SER A 300 -17.20 -18.65 2.91
C SER A 300 -18.27 -17.56 3.09
N ARG A 301 -18.31 -16.93 4.27
CA ARG A 301 -19.24 -15.84 4.58
C ARG A 301 -18.53 -14.48 4.65
N ALA A 302 -17.23 -14.44 4.40
CA ALA A 302 -16.48 -13.19 4.42
C ALA A 302 -16.87 -12.29 3.24
N ASP A 303 -17.02 -11.02 3.51
CA ASP A 303 -17.24 -10.03 2.47
C ASP A 303 -15.93 -9.73 1.76
N THR A 304 -14.82 -9.65 2.51
CA THR A 304 -13.47 -9.48 1.94
C THR A 304 -12.45 -10.33 2.67
N ILE A 305 -11.53 -10.91 1.91
CA ILE A 305 -10.28 -11.44 2.39
C ILE A 305 -9.12 -10.55 1.95
N LEU A 306 -8.19 -10.29 2.88
CA LEU A 306 -6.94 -9.58 2.60
C LEU A 306 -5.77 -10.54 2.83
N ALA A 307 -5.10 -10.95 1.76
CA ALA A 307 -3.90 -11.77 1.83
C ALA A 307 -2.67 -10.84 1.79
N ILE A 308 -2.03 -10.65 2.95
CA ILE A 308 -1.03 -9.61 3.22
C ILE A 308 0.17 -10.15 4.02
N THR A 309 0.54 -11.40 3.74
CA THR A 309 1.77 -11.99 4.26
C THR A 309 2.99 -11.44 3.50
N ASP A 310 4.18 -11.82 3.91
CA ASP A 310 5.46 -11.51 3.25
C ASP A 310 5.78 -12.44 2.05
N ASP A 311 4.90 -13.41 1.75
CA ASP A 311 5.07 -14.33 0.62
C ASP A 311 3.96 -14.17 -0.43
N ASP A 312 4.33 -13.66 -1.60
CA ASP A 312 3.42 -13.41 -2.73
C ASP A 312 2.67 -14.67 -3.18
N LYS A 313 3.34 -15.85 -3.14
CA LYS A 313 2.73 -17.12 -3.55
C LYS A 313 1.62 -17.53 -2.58
N THR A 314 1.90 -17.44 -1.29
CA THR A 314 0.90 -17.66 -0.24
C THR A 314 -0.28 -16.70 -0.40
N ASN A 315 -0.01 -15.41 -0.64
CA ASN A 315 -1.05 -14.41 -0.81
C ASN A 315 -1.96 -14.72 -2.01
N MET A 316 -1.39 -15.07 -3.17
CA MET A 316 -2.17 -15.44 -4.35
C MET A 316 -2.98 -16.71 -4.13
N LEU A 317 -2.36 -17.78 -3.59
CA LEU A 317 -3.05 -19.05 -3.35
C LEU A 317 -4.17 -18.92 -2.32
N ALA A 318 -3.96 -18.15 -1.25
CA ALA A 318 -4.97 -17.87 -0.24
C ALA A 318 -6.19 -17.16 -0.86
N ALA A 319 -5.96 -16.16 -1.69
CA ALA A 319 -7.03 -15.45 -2.40
C ALA A 319 -7.84 -16.38 -3.32
N VAL A 320 -7.16 -17.23 -4.11
CA VAL A 320 -7.83 -18.21 -4.98
C VAL A 320 -8.69 -19.18 -4.16
N ARG A 321 -8.15 -19.73 -3.06
CA ARG A 321 -8.88 -20.62 -2.15
C ARG A 321 -10.09 -19.94 -1.52
N ALA A 322 -9.92 -18.73 -1.04
CA ALA A 322 -11.00 -17.97 -0.45
C ALA A 322 -12.14 -17.68 -1.44
N LYS A 323 -11.80 -17.32 -2.68
CA LYS A 323 -12.79 -17.13 -3.75
C LYS A 323 -13.52 -18.44 -4.06
N ALA A 324 -12.82 -19.56 -4.12
CA ALA A 324 -13.41 -20.90 -4.34
C ALA A 324 -14.36 -21.31 -3.19
N GLN A 325 -14.13 -20.83 -1.96
CA GLN A 325 -15.02 -21.07 -0.82
C GLN A 325 -16.22 -20.10 -0.75
N GLY A 326 -16.32 -19.12 -1.64
CA GLY A 326 -17.46 -18.19 -1.71
C GLY A 326 -17.20 -16.80 -1.15
N CYS A 327 -15.96 -16.44 -0.76
CA CYS A 327 -15.65 -15.07 -0.37
C CYS A 327 -15.95 -14.09 -1.52
N LYS A 328 -16.63 -12.97 -1.20
CA LYS A 328 -17.12 -12.05 -2.22
C LYS A 328 -15.98 -11.27 -2.88
N MET A 329 -14.96 -10.86 -2.12
CA MET A 329 -13.84 -10.06 -2.60
C MET A 329 -12.52 -10.58 -2.03
N ALA A 330 -11.46 -10.58 -2.85
CA ALA A 330 -10.10 -10.87 -2.40
C ALA A 330 -9.17 -9.73 -2.80
N ILE A 331 -8.40 -9.23 -1.84
CA ILE A 331 -7.34 -8.24 -2.02
C ILE A 331 -6.02 -8.92 -1.69
N VAL A 332 -5.04 -8.79 -2.56
CA VAL A 332 -3.75 -9.47 -2.45
C VAL A 332 -2.64 -8.44 -2.45
N LEU A 333 -1.75 -8.54 -1.47
CA LEU A 333 -0.49 -7.83 -1.48
C LEU A 333 0.52 -8.60 -2.33
N ILE A 334 1.11 -7.92 -3.32
CA ILE A 334 2.22 -8.46 -4.11
C ILE A 334 3.41 -7.53 -3.91
N LEU A 335 4.47 -8.06 -3.32
CA LEU A 335 5.69 -7.33 -2.99
C LEU A 335 6.74 -7.42 -4.11
N SER A 336 6.64 -8.47 -4.94
CA SER A 336 7.59 -8.76 -6.01
C SER A 336 7.07 -8.24 -7.35
N LEU A 337 7.69 -7.18 -7.87
CA LEU A 337 7.45 -6.68 -9.24
C LEU A 337 8.22 -7.46 -10.31
N ILE A 338 8.77 -8.64 -10.00
CA ILE A 338 9.71 -9.37 -10.88
C ILE A 338 9.05 -9.94 -12.15
N HIS A 339 7.73 -9.98 -12.24
CA HIS A 339 7.01 -10.63 -13.34
C HIS A 339 5.91 -9.82 -14.02
N ILE A 340 5.92 -8.51 -13.90
CA ILE A 340 5.18 -7.69 -14.86
C ILE A 340 6.13 -7.47 -16.06
N SER A 341 6.19 -8.47 -16.94
CA SER A 341 6.67 -8.23 -18.29
C SER A 341 5.73 -7.21 -18.92
N GLU A 342 6.28 -6.06 -19.35
CA GLU A 342 5.54 -5.15 -20.22
C GLU A 342 4.94 -5.97 -21.36
N PRO A 343 3.66 -5.78 -21.69
CA PRO A 343 3.12 -6.38 -22.89
C PRO A 343 3.95 -5.86 -24.05
N THR A 344 4.71 -6.73 -24.69
CA THR A 344 5.43 -6.45 -25.92
C THR A 344 4.44 -5.82 -26.89
N ARG A 345 4.59 -4.54 -27.15
CA ARG A 345 3.94 -3.88 -28.27
C ARG A 345 4.34 -4.61 -29.54
N ARG A 346 3.44 -5.37 -30.12
CA ARG A 346 3.44 -5.72 -31.54
C ARG A 346 2.52 -4.76 -32.27
#